data_f8793ad09df4495a827676d32f19071f
#
_entry.id   f8793ad09df4495a827676d32f19071f
#
_cell.length_a   1.000
_cell.length_b   1.000
_cell.length_c   1.000
_cell.angle_alpha   90.00
_cell.angle_beta   90.00
_cell.angle_gamma   90.00
#
_symmetry.space_group_name_H-M   'P 1'
#
loop_
_entity.id
_entity.type
_entity.pdbx_description
1 polymer ?
#
loop_
_entity_poly.entity_id
_entity_poly.type
_entity_poly.pdbx_seq_one_letter_code
_entity_poly.pdbx_strand_id
1 'polypeptide(L)'
;SHIAVKYRLDSRAGLHRRIFMAKDKVVLAYSGGLDTTVIIPWLKENYDYDVIAVCIDVGQGDDWAAIKARALKTGASACYVVDARQEYIEEYIWPAVKANAVYEDEYLLGTSTARPLIGKILVEYARQEGAVAICHGATGKGNDQVRFELAIKAFAPDLKVIAAWRDDKWNMDSREAEIKYLEDRGLEVPMKKDQSYSRDENIWHLSHEGLELEKTENEPNYKHMLKNTVVPEEAPDEGEYVTIEFEKGIPVALNGKKMSSLDLLNELNVIGGRNGVGLVDICENRCVGMKSRGVYETPGGAILYFAHRMMDHICLDRDTYHYKQQIAIKIGELIYDGKWFTTLFDSLMAFVNKTEETVTGWAKVKVIKGAIRGAGSGSKYSLYNESIASFKTGELYNHKDAEGFITLFGLPLKVRAMMEQQVGEGQAIIESKSFKKRPTE
;
A
#
# COMPACT_ATOMS: atom_id res chain seq x y z
N SER A 1 -6.72 22.89 -32.67
CA SER A 1 -8.04 23.26 -33.16
C SER A 1 -8.54 24.47 -32.38
N HIS A 2 -8.88 25.51 -33.11
CA HIS A 2 -9.24 26.84 -32.65
C HIS A 2 -10.57 26.82 -31.91
N ILE A 3 -10.57 27.40 -30.70
CA ILE A 3 -11.80 27.78 -29.98
C ILE A 3 -12.22 29.13 -30.54
N ALA A 4 -13.29 29.14 -31.30
CA ALA A 4 -13.87 30.35 -31.84
C ALA A 4 -14.67 31.08 -30.74
N VAL A 5 -14.18 32.23 -30.31
CA VAL A 5 -14.92 33.18 -29.48
C VAL A 5 -15.87 33.95 -30.39
N LYS A 6 -17.21 33.72 -30.26
CA LYS A 6 -18.22 34.51 -30.93
C LYS A 6 -18.36 35.90 -30.24
N TYR A 7 -17.87 36.92 -30.89
CA TYR A 7 -18.21 38.31 -30.56
C TYR A 7 -19.54 38.71 -31.15
N ARG A 8 -20.49 39.12 -30.35
CA ARG A 8 -21.65 39.90 -30.76
C ARG A 8 -21.39 41.35 -30.37
N LEU A 9 -21.18 42.21 -31.37
CA LEU A 9 -21.14 43.64 -31.22
C LEU A 9 -22.57 44.16 -31.21
N ASP A 10 -23.05 44.65 -30.09
CA ASP A 10 -24.24 45.51 -30.02
C ASP A 10 -23.78 46.92 -29.66
N SER A 11 -23.99 47.85 -30.61
CA SER A 11 -23.66 49.25 -30.47
C SER A 11 -24.83 49.95 -29.81
N ARG A 12 -24.70 50.43 -28.60
CA ARG A 12 -25.17 51.69 -27.98
C ARG A 12 -25.25 51.60 -26.47
N ALA A 13 -24.70 52.59 -25.82
CA ALA A 13 -24.72 52.93 -24.40
C ALA A 13 -23.54 52.44 -23.58
N GLY A 14 -22.74 53.38 -23.12
CA GLY A 14 -21.58 53.19 -22.24
C GLY A 14 -21.97 52.58 -20.88
N LEU A 15 -21.88 51.29 -20.81
CA LEU A 15 -21.74 50.57 -19.56
C LEU A 15 -20.48 49.72 -19.69
N HIS A 16 -19.50 49.95 -18.86
CA HIS A 16 -18.38 49.04 -18.68
C HIS A 16 -18.94 47.66 -18.25
N ARG A 17 -19.22 46.80 -19.24
CA ARG A 17 -19.38 45.38 -18.95
C ARG A 17 -18.01 44.88 -18.53
N ARG A 18 -17.78 44.71 -17.23
CA ARG A 18 -16.75 43.81 -16.75
C ARG A 18 -17.08 42.43 -17.37
N ILE A 19 -16.27 42.02 -18.32
CA ILE A 19 -16.26 40.64 -18.79
C ILE A 19 -15.86 39.83 -17.57
N PHE A 20 -16.81 39.18 -16.91
CA PHE A 20 -16.52 38.16 -15.90
C PHE A 20 -15.93 37.00 -16.67
N MET A 21 -14.62 36.99 -16.80
CA MET A 21 -13.93 35.74 -17.15
C MET A 21 -14.19 34.76 -16.02
N ALA A 22 -14.64 33.53 -16.34
CA ALA A 22 -14.76 32.48 -15.34
C ALA A 22 -13.38 32.27 -14.69
N LYS A 23 -13.36 32.15 -13.37
CA LYS A 23 -12.13 31.91 -12.64
C LYS A 23 -11.54 30.56 -13.04
N ASP A 24 -10.23 30.48 -13.01
CA ASP A 24 -9.54 29.22 -13.13
C ASP A 24 -9.95 28.28 -11.99
N LYS A 25 -9.99 26.99 -12.26
CA LYS A 25 -10.37 25.96 -11.29
C LYS A 25 -9.14 25.22 -10.78
N VAL A 26 -9.18 24.86 -9.49
CA VAL A 26 -8.24 23.93 -8.87
C VAL A 26 -9.00 22.74 -8.31
N VAL A 27 -8.49 21.54 -8.54
CA VAL A 27 -8.98 20.33 -7.87
C VAL A 27 -8.20 20.13 -6.58
N LEU A 28 -8.90 20.03 -5.46
CA LEU A 28 -8.34 19.79 -4.14
C LEU A 28 -8.60 18.36 -3.69
N ALA A 29 -7.54 17.63 -3.33
CA ALA A 29 -7.65 16.38 -2.58
C ALA A 29 -8.21 16.70 -1.19
N TYR A 30 -9.46 16.33 -0.93
CA TYR A 30 -10.20 16.76 0.26
C TYR A 30 -10.56 15.57 1.14
N SER A 31 -10.06 15.55 2.37
CA SER A 31 -10.35 14.51 3.36
C SER A 31 -11.47 14.86 4.35
N GLY A 32 -11.88 16.13 4.39
CA GLY A 32 -12.83 16.65 5.37
C GLY A 32 -12.23 16.99 6.73
N GLY A 33 -10.93 16.74 6.93
CA GLY A 33 -10.19 17.15 8.13
C GLY A 33 -9.84 18.62 8.15
N LEU A 34 -9.26 19.08 9.25
CA LEU A 34 -8.88 20.49 9.45
C LEU A 34 -7.93 20.98 8.35
N ASP A 35 -6.84 20.24 8.12
CA ASP A 35 -5.75 20.65 7.22
C ASP A 35 -6.25 20.90 5.79
N THR A 36 -7.10 20.01 5.26
CA THR A 36 -7.65 20.19 3.92
C THR A 36 -8.82 21.19 3.87
N THR A 37 -9.57 21.32 4.96
CA THR A 37 -10.66 22.33 5.04
C THR A 37 -10.12 23.75 4.99
N VAL A 38 -9.03 24.04 5.68
CA VAL A 38 -8.34 25.35 5.66
C VAL A 38 -7.84 25.69 4.25
N ILE A 39 -7.45 24.71 3.47
CA ILE A 39 -6.92 24.94 2.12
C ILE A 39 -7.99 25.54 1.19
N ILE A 40 -9.26 25.26 1.38
CA ILE A 40 -10.34 25.81 0.54
C ILE A 40 -10.32 27.34 0.51
N PRO A 41 -10.50 28.06 1.65
CA PRO A 41 -10.43 29.52 1.65
C PRO A 41 -9.03 30.04 1.31
N TRP A 42 -7.98 29.33 1.70
CA TRP A 42 -6.60 29.70 1.38
C TRP A 42 -6.33 29.75 -0.13
N LEU A 43 -6.79 28.77 -0.90
CA LEU A 43 -6.70 28.76 -2.36
C LEU A 43 -7.47 29.91 -3.01
N LYS A 44 -8.65 30.23 -2.49
CA LYS A 44 -9.47 31.33 -2.99
C LYS A 44 -8.81 32.67 -2.78
N GLU A 45 -8.21 32.89 -1.62
CA GLU A 45 -7.58 34.16 -1.25
C GLU A 45 -6.22 34.38 -1.94
N ASN A 46 -5.41 33.31 -2.08
CA ASN A 46 -4.04 33.40 -2.55
C ASN A 46 -3.89 33.16 -4.06
N TYR A 47 -4.83 32.48 -4.69
CA TYR A 47 -4.78 32.11 -6.10
C TYR A 47 -5.98 32.59 -6.91
N ASP A 48 -7.03 33.08 -6.26
CA ASP A 48 -8.30 33.48 -6.89
C ASP A 48 -8.94 32.33 -7.71
N TYR A 49 -8.78 31.11 -7.26
CA TYR A 49 -9.34 29.93 -7.92
C TYR A 49 -10.74 29.57 -7.42
N ASP A 50 -11.54 29.01 -8.31
CA ASP A 50 -12.69 28.19 -7.92
C ASP A 50 -12.21 26.82 -7.48
N VAL A 51 -12.58 26.41 -6.26
CA VAL A 51 -12.09 25.17 -5.66
C VAL A 51 -13.10 24.03 -5.90
N ILE A 52 -12.64 22.99 -6.53
CA ILE A 52 -13.36 21.73 -6.72
C ILE A 52 -12.80 20.71 -5.74
N ALA A 53 -13.53 20.44 -4.65
CA ALA A 53 -13.13 19.43 -3.68
C ALA A 53 -13.46 18.04 -4.20
N VAL A 54 -12.51 17.12 -4.10
CA VAL A 54 -12.69 15.71 -4.49
C VAL A 54 -12.33 14.83 -3.32
N CYS A 55 -13.34 14.11 -2.82
CA CYS A 55 -13.21 13.09 -1.78
C CYS A 55 -13.20 11.73 -2.44
N ILE A 56 -12.26 10.88 -2.06
CA ILE A 56 -12.13 9.54 -2.66
C ILE A 56 -12.27 8.51 -1.55
N ASP A 57 -13.35 7.73 -1.64
CA ASP A 57 -13.64 6.65 -0.70
C ASP A 57 -12.84 5.40 -1.08
N VAL A 58 -11.85 5.09 -0.26
CA VAL A 58 -11.05 3.86 -0.31
C VAL A 58 -11.28 2.99 0.93
N GLY A 59 -12.40 3.22 1.65
CA GLY A 59 -12.81 2.45 2.82
C GLY A 59 -12.46 3.07 4.17
N GLN A 60 -12.42 4.42 4.25
CA GLN A 60 -12.15 5.15 5.50
C GLN A 60 -13.30 5.09 6.51
N GLY A 61 -14.52 4.74 6.07
CA GLY A 61 -15.70 4.71 6.93
C GLY A 61 -16.19 6.10 7.35
N ASP A 62 -15.95 7.12 6.55
CA ASP A 62 -16.33 8.50 6.84
C ASP A 62 -17.79 8.81 6.52
N ASP A 63 -18.35 9.83 7.18
CA ASP A 63 -19.65 10.43 6.82
C ASP A 63 -19.47 11.37 5.62
N TRP A 64 -19.56 10.79 4.44
CA TRP A 64 -19.32 11.53 3.18
C TRP A 64 -20.33 12.64 2.93
N ALA A 65 -21.58 12.48 3.39
CA ALA A 65 -22.59 13.54 3.27
C ALA A 65 -22.22 14.75 4.11
N ALA A 66 -21.78 14.55 5.35
CA ALA A 66 -21.31 15.61 6.23
C ALA A 66 -20.04 16.29 5.70
N ILE A 67 -19.10 15.52 5.16
CA ILE A 67 -17.84 16.01 4.56
C ILE A 67 -18.14 16.87 3.33
N LYS A 68 -19.01 16.42 2.44
CA LYS A 68 -19.45 17.18 1.27
C LYS A 68 -20.12 18.51 1.66
N ALA A 69 -21.04 18.46 2.62
CA ALA A 69 -21.71 19.65 3.13
C ALA A 69 -20.71 20.68 3.70
N ARG A 70 -19.71 20.21 4.45
CA ARG A 70 -18.64 21.06 4.99
C ARG A 70 -17.83 21.71 3.90
N ALA A 71 -17.40 20.97 2.88
CA ALA A 71 -16.65 21.53 1.76
C ALA A 71 -17.41 22.69 1.09
N LEU A 72 -18.68 22.51 0.81
CA LEU A 72 -19.53 23.52 0.19
C LEU A 72 -19.73 24.75 1.08
N LYS A 73 -19.99 24.54 2.39
CA LYS A 73 -20.09 25.64 3.37
C LYS A 73 -18.79 26.41 3.54
N THR A 74 -17.66 25.74 3.39
CA THR A 74 -16.34 26.37 3.51
C THR A 74 -15.98 27.19 2.26
N GLY A 75 -16.72 27.02 1.17
CA GLY A 75 -16.60 27.85 -0.03
C GLY A 75 -16.11 27.10 -1.28
N ALA A 76 -16.08 25.78 -1.27
CA ALA A 76 -15.85 25.00 -2.49
C ALA A 76 -17.00 25.26 -3.48
N SER A 77 -16.67 25.42 -4.76
CA SER A 77 -17.65 25.59 -5.84
C SER A 77 -18.39 24.31 -6.16
N ALA A 78 -17.73 23.16 -5.96
CA ALA A 78 -18.31 21.83 -6.07
C ALA A 78 -17.55 20.86 -5.15
N CYS A 79 -18.21 19.78 -4.77
CA CYS A 79 -17.59 18.67 -4.04
C CYS A 79 -18.09 17.34 -4.60
N TYR A 80 -17.16 16.52 -5.04
CA TYR A 80 -17.42 15.15 -5.52
C TYR A 80 -16.98 14.14 -4.49
N VAL A 81 -17.79 13.11 -4.26
CA VAL A 81 -17.47 11.94 -3.46
C VAL A 81 -17.43 10.74 -4.39
N VAL A 82 -16.28 10.11 -4.51
CA VAL A 82 -16.02 9.01 -5.45
C VAL A 82 -15.87 7.72 -4.67
N ASP A 83 -16.76 6.75 -4.89
CA ASP A 83 -16.57 5.41 -4.36
C ASP A 83 -15.56 4.65 -5.21
N ALA A 84 -14.35 4.56 -4.72
CA ALA A 84 -13.23 3.88 -5.37
C ALA A 84 -12.81 2.59 -4.65
N ARG A 85 -13.62 2.07 -3.72
CA ARG A 85 -13.26 0.93 -2.87
C ARG A 85 -12.98 -0.33 -3.69
N GLN A 86 -13.86 -0.67 -4.64
CA GLN A 86 -13.67 -1.84 -5.47
C GLN A 86 -12.46 -1.71 -6.40
N GLU A 87 -12.31 -0.57 -7.07
CA GLU A 87 -11.14 -0.28 -7.92
C GLU A 87 -9.84 -0.35 -7.12
N TYR A 88 -9.84 0.22 -5.90
CA TYR A 88 -8.69 0.16 -5.01
C TYR A 88 -8.27 -1.28 -4.71
N ILE A 89 -9.23 -2.13 -4.34
CA ILE A 89 -8.93 -3.53 -4.02
C ILE A 89 -8.43 -4.27 -5.26
N GLU A 90 -9.16 -4.23 -6.35
CA GLU A 90 -8.92 -5.08 -7.51
C GLU A 90 -7.70 -4.65 -8.32
N GLU A 91 -7.44 -3.34 -8.42
CA GLU A 91 -6.37 -2.80 -9.28
C GLU A 91 -5.12 -2.37 -8.53
N TYR A 92 -5.17 -2.22 -7.19
CA TYR A 92 -4.03 -1.77 -6.39
C TYR A 92 -3.65 -2.71 -5.25
N ILE A 93 -4.60 -3.33 -4.58
CA ILE A 93 -4.32 -4.30 -3.50
C ILE A 93 -3.98 -5.68 -4.07
N TRP A 94 -4.83 -6.23 -4.96
CA TRP A 94 -4.60 -7.55 -5.51
C TRP A 94 -3.26 -7.68 -6.26
N PRO A 95 -2.79 -6.70 -7.03
CA PRO A 95 -1.43 -6.74 -7.58
C PRO A 95 -0.34 -6.87 -6.53
N ALA A 96 -0.43 -6.14 -5.44
CA ALA A 96 0.53 -6.23 -4.33
C ALA A 96 0.51 -7.62 -3.67
N VAL A 97 -0.68 -8.20 -3.48
CA VAL A 97 -0.85 -9.57 -2.95
C VAL A 97 -0.22 -10.60 -3.90
N LYS A 98 -0.54 -10.54 -5.20
CA LYS A 98 0.04 -11.44 -6.20
C LYS A 98 1.57 -11.38 -6.24
N ALA A 99 2.12 -10.19 -6.09
CA ALA A 99 3.56 -9.97 -6.04
C ALA A 99 4.20 -10.38 -4.72
N ASN A 100 3.44 -10.65 -3.66
CA ASN A 100 3.93 -10.75 -2.29
C ASN A 100 4.75 -9.52 -1.88
N ALA A 101 4.35 -8.33 -2.35
CA ALA A 101 5.10 -7.10 -2.14
C ALA A 101 5.01 -6.64 -0.69
N VAL A 102 6.16 -6.51 -0.04
CA VAL A 102 6.30 -6.07 1.35
C VAL A 102 7.44 -5.07 1.41
N TYR A 103 7.25 -3.98 2.13
CA TYR A 103 8.30 -2.99 2.35
C TYR A 103 9.03 -3.26 3.67
N GLU A 104 10.37 -3.33 3.62
CA GLU A 104 11.24 -3.56 4.76
C GLU A 104 10.79 -4.76 5.62
N ASP A 105 10.45 -5.87 4.95
CA ASP A 105 10.05 -7.17 5.49
C ASP A 105 8.69 -7.25 6.20
N GLU A 106 8.09 -6.12 6.59
CA GLU A 106 6.92 -6.12 7.46
C GLU A 106 5.73 -5.28 6.98
N TYR A 107 5.99 -4.14 6.34
CA TYR A 107 4.93 -3.20 5.98
C TYR A 107 4.19 -3.62 4.71
N LEU A 108 2.87 -3.85 4.83
CA LEU A 108 2.00 -4.32 3.74
C LEU A 108 1.42 -3.18 2.88
N LEU A 109 2.06 -2.02 2.88
CA LEU A 109 1.89 -0.95 1.90
C LEU A 109 0.48 -0.31 1.85
N GLY A 110 -0.26 -0.29 2.96
CA GLY A 110 -1.65 0.15 2.96
C GLY A 110 -1.86 1.60 2.54
N THR A 111 -1.06 2.53 3.04
CA THR A 111 -1.11 3.93 2.60
C THR A 111 -0.58 4.08 1.18
N SER A 112 0.53 3.42 0.87
CA SER A 112 1.25 3.55 -0.40
C SER A 112 0.44 3.08 -1.60
N THR A 113 -0.37 2.03 -1.45
CA THR A 113 -1.21 1.48 -2.52
C THR A 113 -2.41 2.36 -2.86
N ALA A 114 -2.92 3.14 -1.91
CA ALA A 114 -4.07 4.02 -2.13
C ALA A 114 -3.71 5.31 -2.88
N ARG A 115 -2.51 5.86 -2.67
CA ARG A 115 -2.13 7.18 -3.21
C ARG A 115 -2.04 7.23 -4.74
N PRO A 116 -1.54 6.22 -5.47
CA PRO A 116 -1.57 6.22 -6.93
C PRO A 116 -2.99 6.34 -7.50
N LEU A 117 -3.94 5.60 -6.94
CA LEU A 117 -5.35 5.68 -7.34
C LEU A 117 -5.93 7.07 -7.05
N ILE A 118 -5.70 7.60 -5.87
CA ILE A 118 -6.17 8.94 -5.50
C ILE A 118 -5.62 9.98 -6.48
N GLY A 119 -4.31 9.97 -6.75
CA GLY A 119 -3.69 10.87 -7.71
C GLY A 119 -4.28 10.75 -9.12
N LYS A 120 -4.53 9.56 -9.59
CA LYS A 120 -5.18 9.30 -10.88
C LYS A 120 -6.58 9.90 -10.93
N ILE A 121 -7.41 9.67 -9.92
CA ILE A 121 -8.78 10.20 -9.86
C ILE A 121 -8.77 11.74 -9.80
N LEU A 122 -7.84 12.33 -9.06
CA LEU A 122 -7.69 13.80 -9.05
C LEU A 122 -7.42 14.36 -10.44
N VAL A 123 -6.59 13.69 -11.24
CA VAL A 123 -6.34 14.07 -12.64
C VAL A 123 -7.59 13.91 -13.49
N GLU A 124 -8.35 12.82 -13.35
CA GLU A 124 -9.60 12.60 -14.07
C GLU A 124 -10.58 13.76 -13.83
N TYR A 125 -10.77 14.15 -12.57
CA TYR A 125 -11.64 15.30 -12.22
C TYR A 125 -11.07 16.63 -12.70
N ALA A 126 -9.76 16.83 -12.63
CA ALA A 126 -9.13 18.03 -13.15
C ALA A 126 -9.37 18.21 -14.66
N ARG A 127 -9.28 17.12 -15.43
CA ARG A 127 -9.60 17.13 -16.86
C ARG A 127 -11.08 17.36 -17.13
N GLN A 128 -11.95 16.70 -16.38
CA GLN A 128 -13.39 16.86 -16.50
C GLN A 128 -13.86 18.29 -16.22
N GLU A 129 -13.29 18.91 -15.19
CA GLU A 129 -13.64 20.27 -14.77
C GLU A 129 -12.89 21.37 -15.54
N GLY A 130 -11.91 21.02 -16.36
CA GLY A 130 -11.03 21.97 -17.01
C GLY A 130 -10.15 22.74 -16.03
N ALA A 131 -9.76 22.11 -14.93
CA ALA A 131 -8.91 22.73 -13.92
C ALA A 131 -7.47 22.93 -14.42
N VAL A 132 -6.83 23.99 -13.94
CA VAL A 132 -5.45 24.35 -14.28
C VAL A 132 -4.43 23.84 -13.28
N ALA A 133 -4.91 23.40 -12.11
CA ALA A 133 -4.06 22.95 -11.01
C ALA A 133 -4.74 21.85 -10.19
N ILE A 134 -3.90 21.08 -9.50
CA ILE A 134 -4.30 20.12 -8.47
C ILE A 134 -3.57 20.52 -7.18
N CYS A 135 -4.31 20.55 -6.06
CA CYS A 135 -3.76 20.86 -4.75
C CYS A 135 -3.90 19.66 -3.80
N HIS A 136 -2.88 19.43 -2.99
CA HIS A 136 -2.93 18.49 -1.88
C HIS A 136 -2.43 19.10 -0.58
N GLY A 137 -2.82 18.53 0.54
CA GLY A 137 -2.46 18.96 1.88
C GLY A 137 -1.37 18.13 2.56
N ALA A 138 -0.64 17.32 1.83
CA ALA A 138 0.46 16.53 2.40
C ALA A 138 1.61 17.44 2.85
N THR A 139 2.19 17.13 4.02
CA THR A 139 3.30 17.89 4.57
C THR A 139 4.62 17.62 3.84
N GLY A 140 5.58 18.53 3.94
CA GLY A 140 6.91 18.39 3.35
C GLY A 140 7.78 17.29 4.00
N LYS A 141 7.34 16.70 5.11
CA LYS A 141 8.03 15.62 5.85
C LYS A 141 7.51 14.22 5.54
N GLY A 142 6.33 14.12 4.89
CA GLY A 142 5.67 12.85 4.61
C GLY A 142 5.99 12.29 3.22
N ASN A 143 5.74 10.99 3.05
CA ASN A 143 5.86 10.30 1.77
C ASN A 143 4.73 10.67 0.80
N ASP A 144 3.56 11.03 1.32
CA ASP A 144 2.34 11.22 0.53
C ASP A 144 2.47 12.30 -0.53
N GLN A 145 3.21 13.39 -0.24
CA GLN A 145 3.52 14.41 -1.22
C GLN A 145 4.19 13.82 -2.47
N VAL A 146 5.12 12.91 -2.29
CA VAL A 146 5.82 12.23 -3.38
C VAL A 146 4.84 11.36 -4.16
N ARG A 147 4.04 10.57 -3.48
CA ARG A 147 3.09 9.63 -4.09
C ARG A 147 2.02 10.32 -4.92
N PHE A 148 1.42 11.39 -4.40
CA PHE A 148 0.45 12.20 -5.15
C PHE A 148 1.08 12.87 -6.38
N GLU A 149 2.22 13.53 -6.19
CA GLU A 149 2.83 14.30 -7.26
C GLU A 149 3.38 13.43 -8.38
N LEU A 150 3.93 12.24 -8.07
CA LEU A 150 4.39 11.30 -9.10
C LEU A 150 3.21 10.75 -9.93
N ALA A 151 2.08 10.43 -9.28
CA ALA A 151 0.88 10.01 -9.99
C ALA A 151 0.33 11.13 -10.89
N ILE A 152 0.28 12.36 -10.41
CA ILE A 152 -0.15 13.53 -11.20
C ILE A 152 0.78 13.74 -12.40
N LYS A 153 2.09 13.69 -12.19
CA LYS A 153 3.08 13.83 -13.27
C LYS A 153 2.96 12.76 -14.35
N ALA A 154 2.61 11.54 -13.96
CA ALA A 154 2.44 10.44 -14.89
C ALA A 154 1.30 10.67 -15.89
N PHE A 155 0.21 11.32 -15.47
CA PHE A 155 -1.00 11.52 -16.27
C PHE A 155 -1.20 12.95 -16.77
N ALA A 156 -0.69 13.94 -16.04
CA ALA A 156 -0.93 15.35 -16.31
C ALA A 156 0.32 16.21 -16.07
N PRO A 157 1.38 16.04 -16.88
CA PRO A 157 2.61 16.80 -16.73
C PRO A 157 2.44 18.31 -16.96
N ASP A 158 1.35 18.70 -17.60
CA ASP A 158 0.97 20.10 -17.91
C ASP A 158 0.24 20.79 -16.76
N LEU A 159 -0.32 20.05 -15.80
CA LEU A 159 -1.03 20.65 -14.68
C LEU A 159 -0.08 21.12 -13.58
N LYS A 160 -0.38 22.30 -13.04
CA LYS A 160 0.32 22.82 -11.86
C LYS A 160 -0.07 22.01 -10.63
N VAL A 161 0.92 21.63 -9.83
CA VAL A 161 0.71 21.04 -8.51
C VAL A 161 0.94 22.11 -7.45
N ILE A 162 -0.04 22.30 -6.57
CA ILE A 162 0.06 23.16 -5.40
C ILE A 162 0.14 22.26 -4.17
N ALA A 163 1.30 22.28 -3.52
CA ALA A 163 1.52 21.61 -2.24
C ALA A 163 1.48 22.68 -1.14
N ALA A 164 0.35 22.83 -0.49
CA ALA A 164 0.09 23.97 0.42
C ALA A 164 1.19 24.13 1.47
N TRP A 165 1.60 23.05 2.14
CA TRP A 165 2.63 23.10 3.18
C TRP A 165 4.03 23.47 2.70
N ARG A 166 4.31 23.47 1.41
CA ARG A 166 5.57 23.90 0.79
C ARG A 166 5.44 25.21 0.04
N ASP A 167 4.27 25.83 0.06
CA ASP A 167 4.00 27.07 -0.64
C ASP A 167 4.44 28.27 0.21
N ASP A 168 5.13 29.23 -0.40
CA ASP A 168 5.62 30.45 0.27
C ASP A 168 4.48 31.31 0.84
N LYS A 169 3.26 31.16 0.34
CA LYS A 169 2.06 31.85 0.83
C LYS A 169 1.41 31.15 2.03
N TRP A 170 1.88 29.94 2.38
CA TRP A 170 1.38 29.20 3.53
C TRP A 170 2.03 29.74 4.82
N ASN A 171 1.21 30.21 5.74
CA ASN A 171 1.65 30.80 7.00
C ASN A 171 1.02 30.13 8.24
N MET A 172 0.44 28.93 8.07
CA MET A 172 -0.18 28.17 9.15
C MET A 172 0.69 26.96 9.47
N ASP A 173 1.53 27.13 10.49
CA ASP A 173 2.53 26.12 10.91
C ASP A 173 2.07 25.25 12.10
N SER A 174 0.86 25.52 12.61
CA SER A 174 0.28 24.82 13.75
C SER A 174 -1.23 24.63 13.60
N ARG A 175 -1.74 23.64 14.30
CA ARG A 175 -3.18 23.38 14.37
C ARG A 175 -3.95 24.58 14.89
N GLU A 176 -3.41 25.27 15.88
CA GLU A 176 -4.01 26.47 16.46
C GLU A 176 -4.10 27.59 15.43
N ALA A 177 -3.08 27.74 14.59
CA ALA A 177 -3.08 28.71 13.49
C ALA A 177 -4.16 28.39 12.45
N GLU A 178 -4.34 27.12 12.10
CA GLU A 178 -5.38 26.65 11.20
C GLU A 178 -6.80 26.89 11.75
N ILE A 179 -7.01 26.57 13.03
CA ILE A 179 -8.29 26.83 13.71
C ILE A 179 -8.59 28.32 13.68
N LYS A 180 -7.64 29.14 14.11
CA LYS A 180 -7.80 30.59 14.11
C LYS A 180 -8.10 31.16 12.71
N TYR A 181 -7.44 30.63 11.68
CA TYR A 181 -7.69 31.04 10.30
C TYR A 181 -9.15 30.83 9.86
N LEU A 182 -9.75 29.70 10.24
CA LEU A 182 -11.17 29.43 9.95
C LEU A 182 -12.09 30.30 10.81
N GLU A 183 -11.84 30.44 12.11
CA GLU A 183 -12.63 31.27 13.04
C GLU A 183 -12.67 32.73 12.61
N ASP A 184 -11.53 33.29 12.25
CA ASP A 184 -11.41 34.69 11.78
C ASP A 184 -12.28 34.98 10.53
N ARG A 185 -12.67 33.89 9.79
CA ARG A 185 -13.53 33.95 8.59
C ARG A 185 -14.97 33.49 8.85
N GLY A 186 -15.29 33.22 10.11
CA GLY A 186 -16.62 32.72 10.48
C GLY A 186 -16.95 31.35 9.90
N LEU A 187 -15.92 30.53 9.62
CA LEU A 187 -16.06 29.21 9.05
C LEU A 187 -16.05 28.14 10.14
N GLU A 188 -16.76 27.03 9.88
CA GLU A 188 -16.83 25.90 10.81
C GLU A 188 -15.49 25.20 10.93
N VAL A 189 -15.04 24.97 12.16
CA VAL A 189 -13.84 24.19 12.47
C VAL A 189 -14.22 22.71 12.57
N PRO A 190 -13.62 21.83 11.73
CA PRO A 190 -13.89 20.39 11.84
C PRO A 190 -13.47 19.84 13.21
N MET A 191 -14.38 19.12 13.87
CA MET A 191 -14.07 18.43 15.12
C MET A 191 -13.11 17.28 14.85
N LYS A 192 -12.07 17.13 15.68
CA LYS A 192 -11.18 15.97 15.62
C LYS A 192 -11.90 14.74 16.16
N LYS A 193 -11.95 13.65 15.39
CA LYS A 193 -12.56 12.38 15.82
C LYS A 193 -11.83 11.74 17.00
N ASP A 194 -10.51 11.92 17.10
CA ASP A 194 -9.67 11.43 18.17
C ASP A 194 -8.40 12.30 18.26
N GLN A 195 -8.03 12.70 19.47
CA GLN A 195 -6.91 13.64 19.68
C GLN A 195 -5.56 12.95 19.90
N SER A 196 -5.53 11.61 19.93
CA SER A 196 -4.34 10.89 20.40
C SER A 196 -3.30 10.65 19.30
N TYR A 197 -3.60 9.84 18.30
CA TYR A 197 -2.64 9.45 17.25
C TYR A 197 -2.97 10.09 15.92
N SER A 198 -1.93 10.30 15.09
CA SER A 198 -2.13 10.53 13.67
C SER A 198 -2.46 9.21 12.99
N ARG A 199 -3.55 9.15 12.23
CA ARG A 199 -4.05 7.92 11.60
C ARG A 199 -4.34 8.13 10.13
N ASP A 200 -4.06 7.09 9.33
CA ASP A 200 -4.54 6.94 7.97
C ASP A 200 -5.28 5.60 7.86
N GLU A 201 -6.52 5.64 7.39
CA GLU A 201 -7.40 4.49 7.32
C GLU A 201 -7.90 4.27 5.90
N ASN A 202 -7.91 3.02 5.48
CA ASN A 202 -8.60 2.55 4.29
C ASN A 202 -9.04 1.08 4.49
N ILE A 203 -9.63 0.48 3.48
CA ILE A 203 -10.13 -0.90 3.60
C ILE A 203 -9.02 -1.93 3.85
N TRP A 204 -7.77 -1.62 3.51
CA TRP A 204 -6.63 -2.52 3.69
C TRP A 204 -6.02 -2.45 5.07
N HIS A 205 -5.87 -1.25 5.61
CA HIS A 205 -5.16 -1.03 6.86
C HIS A 205 -5.63 0.20 7.66
N LEU A 206 -5.13 0.29 8.88
CA LEU A 206 -5.14 1.48 9.71
C LEU A 206 -3.73 1.72 10.26
N SER A 207 -3.18 2.91 10.03
CA SER A 207 -1.89 3.32 10.58
C SER A 207 -2.03 4.20 11.81
N HIS A 208 -1.05 4.12 12.71
CA HIS A 208 -0.94 4.95 13.91
C HIS A 208 0.46 5.53 14.01
N GLU A 209 0.57 6.83 14.20
CA GLU A 209 1.82 7.57 14.42
C GLU A 209 1.66 8.56 15.57
N GLY A 210 2.76 8.96 16.18
CA GLY A 210 2.81 10.00 17.21
C GLY A 210 2.76 9.49 18.64
N LEU A 211 2.64 10.40 19.61
CA LEU A 211 2.64 10.15 21.06
C LEU A 211 3.85 9.32 21.50
N GLU A 212 3.63 8.22 22.25
CA GLU A 212 4.72 7.35 22.74
C GLU A 212 5.54 6.73 21.61
N LEU A 213 4.99 6.62 20.39
CA LEU A 213 5.72 6.08 19.24
C LEU A 213 6.85 7.00 18.73
N GLU A 214 6.86 8.27 19.14
CA GLU A 214 7.94 9.20 18.78
C GLU A 214 9.29 8.82 19.42
N LYS A 215 9.27 7.97 20.44
CA LYS A 215 10.46 7.40 21.08
C LYS A 215 10.53 5.91 20.87
N THR A 216 11.58 5.45 20.23
CA THR A 216 11.74 4.03 19.85
C THR A 216 11.84 3.07 21.03
N GLU A 217 12.26 3.57 22.19
CA GLU A 217 12.34 2.81 23.43
C GLU A 217 11.00 2.56 24.13
N ASN A 218 9.94 3.24 23.71
CA ASN A 218 8.62 3.07 24.31
C ASN A 218 7.87 1.88 23.71
N GLU A 219 7.23 1.08 24.54
CA GLU A 219 6.26 0.11 24.09
C GLU A 219 4.97 0.82 23.63
N PRO A 220 4.39 0.42 22.47
CA PRO A 220 3.11 0.97 22.04
C PRO A 220 1.99 0.65 23.03
N ASN A 221 1.15 1.63 23.31
CA ASN A 221 -0.03 1.41 24.14
C ASN A 221 -1.16 0.77 23.31
N TYR A 222 -1.00 -0.48 22.95
CA TYR A 222 -1.91 -1.21 22.06
C TYR A 222 -3.38 -1.15 22.50
N LYS A 223 -3.67 -1.27 23.80
CA LYS A 223 -5.05 -1.23 24.31
C LYS A 223 -5.77 0.09 24.02
N HIS A 224 -5.02 1.18 24.04
CA HIS A 224 -5.56 2.50 23.73
C HIS A 224 -5.54 2.82 22.23
N MET A 225 -4.55 2.29 21.53
CA MET A 225 -4.27 2.60 20.13
C MET A 225 -5.18 1.87 19.15
N LEU A 226 -5.36 0.56 19.32
CA LEU A 226 -5.99 -0.32 18.34
C LEU A 226 -7.49 -0.01 18.15
N LYS A 227 -7.95 -0.07 16.92
CA LYS A 227 -9.35 0.17 16.51
C LYS A 227 -9.98 -1.03 15.81
N ASN A 228 -9.21 -1.70 14.95
CA ASN A 228 -9.71 -2.78 14.09
C ASN A 228 -9.29 -4.16 14.58
N THR A 229 -8.35 -4.22 15.53
CA THR A 229 -7.73 -5.45 16.00
C THR A 229 -7.74 -5.48 17.52
N VAL A 230 -8.06 -6.63 18.10
CA VAL A 230 -7.88 -6.83 19.54
C VAL A 230 -6.42 -7.10 19.83
N VAL A 231 -5.98 -6.79 21.06
CA VAL A 231 -4.65 -7.18 21.53
C VAL A 231 -4.55 -8.71 21.49
N PRO A 232 -3.47 -9.32 20.97
CA PRO A 232 -3.38 -10.77 20.79
C PRO A 232 -3.68 -11.58 22.07
N GLU A 233 -3.27 -11.06 23.23
CA GLU A 233 -3.52 -11.70 24.54
C GLU A 233 -5.01 -11.76 24.91
N GLU A 234 -5.84 -10.89 24.36
CA GLU A 234 -7.28 -10.80 24.60
C GLU A 234 -8.11 -11.53 23.52
N ALA A 235 -7.46 -12.06 22.49
CA ALA A 235 -8.11 -12.83 21.45
C ALA A 235 -8.59 -14.20 21.98
N PRO A 236 -9.60 -14.84 21.32
CA PRO A 236 -10.09 -16.15 21.71
C PRO A 236 -9.00 -17.22 21.75
N ASP A 237 -9.07 -18.11 22.74
CA ASP A 237 -8.05 -19.17 22.96
C ASP A 237 -8.03 -20.22 21.84
N GLU A 238 -9.19 -20.54 21.24
CA GLU A 238 -9.32 -21.60 20.25
C GLU A 238 -8.89 -21.13 18.83
N GLY A 239 -9.03 -19.87 18.52
CA GLY A 239 -8.85 -19.34 17.18
C GLY A 239 -9.88 -19.86 16.20
N GLU A 240 -9.63 -19.70 14.90
CA GLU A 240 -10.53 -20.19 13.87
C GLU A 240 -9.80 -20.54 12.58
N TYR A 241 -10.43 -21.44 11.80
CA TYR A 241 -9.96 -21.81 10.48
C TYR A 241 -10.53 -20.89 9.41
N VAL A 242 -9.71 -20.57 8.43
CA VAL A 242 -10.08 -19.74 7.27
C VAL A 242 -9.58 -20.42 6.02
N THR A 243 -10.48 -20.66 5.07
CA THR A 243 -10.14 -21.19 3.75
C THR A 243 -10.38 -20.12 2.70
N ILE A 244 -9.36 -19.81 1.91
CA ILE A 244 -9.43 -18.85 0.82
C ILE A 244 -9.22 -19.59 -0.50
N GLU A 245 -10.12 -19.38 -1.45
CA GLU A 245 -9.98 -19.88 -2.81
C GLU A 245 -9.40 -18.79 -3.71
N PHE A 246 -8.44 -19.17 -4.53
CA PHE A 246 -7.76 -18.28 -5.47
C PHE A 246 -7.98 -18.71 -6.91
N GLU A 247 -8.14 -17.75 -7.79
CA GLU A 247 -8.08 -17.90 -9.25
C GLU A 247 -7.01 -16.97 -9.81
N LYS A 248 -5.96 -17.56 -10.40
CA LYS A 248 -4.81 -16.80 -10.93
C LYS A 248 -4.23 -15.77 -9.93
N GLY A 249 -4.07 -16.21 -8.69
CA GLY A 249 -3.53 -15.40 -7.60
C GLY A 249 -4.51 -14.41 -6.96
N ILE A 250 -5.74 -14.33 -7.45
CA ILE A 250 -6.77 -13.41 -6.93
C ILE A 250 -7.72 -14.20 -6.03
N PRO A 251 -8.01 -13.72 -4.79
CA PRO A 251 -8.96 -14.37 -3.90
C PRO A 251 -10.39 -14.18 -4.45
N VAL A 252 -11.16 -15.28 -4.51
CA VAL A 252 -12.51 -15.28 -5.08
C VAL A 252 -13.57 -15.85 -4.16
N ALA A 253 -13.18 -16.64 -3.15
CA ALA A 253 -14.11 -17.22 -2.18
C ALA A 253 -13.49 -17.33 -0.81
N LEU A 254 -14.32 -17.27 0.21
CA LEU A 254 -13.95 -17.37 1.61
C LEU A 254 -14.85 -18.41 2.28
N ASN A 255 -14.24 -19.42 2.93
CA ASN A 255 -14.95 -20.51 3.62
C ASN A 255 -16.03 -21.17 2.74
N GLY A 256 -15.72 -21.41 1.46
CA GLY A 256 -16.60 -22.04 0.49
C GLY A 256 -17.65 -21.12 -0.15
N LYS A 257 -17.67 -19.84 0.22
CA LYS A 257 -18.63 -18.86 -0.31
C LYS A 257 -17.94 -17.88 -1.25
N LYS A 258 -18.39 -17.81 -2.50
CA LYS A 258 -17.96 -16.76 -3.44
C LYS A 258 -18.45 -15.40 -2.95
N MET A 259 -17.57 -14.42 -3.00
CA MET A 259 -17.84 -13.05 -2.54
C MET A 259 -17.26 -12.03 -3.51
N SER A 260 -17.80 -10.81 -3.47
CA SER A 260 -17.15 -9.66 -4.09
C SER A 260 -15.80 -9.38 -3.41
N SER A 261 -14.91 -8.70 -4.09
CA SER A 261 -13.62 -8.28 -3.52
C SER A 261 -13.80 -7.47 -2.22
N LEU A 262 -14.76 -6.57 -2.20
CA LEU A 262 -15.08 -5.74 -1.05
C LEU A 262 -15.59 -6.58 0.13
N ASP A 263 -16.56 -7.47 -0.09
CA ASP A 263 -17.12 -8.30 0.98
C ASP A 263 -16.07 -9.29 1.52
N LEU A 264 -15.26 -9.86 0.64
CA LEU A 264 -14.21 -10.80 1.01
C LEU A 264 -13.16 -10.13 1.92
N LEU A 265 -12.69 -8.96 1.55
CA LEU A 265 -11.69 -8.24 2.33
C LEU A 265 -12.27 -7.75 3.66
N ASN A 266 -13.51 -7.24 3.67
CA ASN A 266 -14.18 -6.86 4.91
C ASN A 266 -14.32 -8.04 5.88
N GLU A 267 -14.73 -9.20 5.39
CA GLU A 267 -14.86 -10.41 6.21
C GLU A 267 -13.50 -10.86 6.77
N LEU A 268 -12.44 -10.85 5.95
CA LEU A 268 -11.09 -11.15 6.41
C LEU A 268 -10.59 -10.17 7.46
N ASN A 269 -10.91 -8.89 7.31
CA ASN A 269 -10.56 -7.87 8.31
C ASN A 269 -11.24 -8.15 9.66
N VAL A 270 -12.50 -8.56 9.64
CA VAL A 270 -13.24 -8.91 10.86
C VAL A 270 -12.65 -10.15 11.52
N ILE A 271 -12.36 -11.19 10.74
CA ILE A 271 -11.76 -12.43 11.24
C ILE A 271 -10.37 -12.16 11.83
N GLY A 272 -9.52 -11.46 11.09
CA GLY A 272 -8.17 -11.12 11.53
C GLY A 272 -8.17 -10.22 12.77
N GLY A 273 -9.04 -9.22 12.78
CA GLY A 273 -9.16 -8.28 13.89
C GLY A 273 -9.53 -8.94 15.21
N ARG A 274 -10.56 -9.79 15.20
CA ARG A 274 -11.00 -10.50 16.43
C ARG A 274 -9.98 -11.53 16.94
N ASN A 275 -9.06 -11.98 16.09
CA ASN A 275 -7.98 -12.92 16.44
C ASN A 275 -6.63 -12.24 16.70
N GLY A 276 -6.58 -10.92 16.68
CA GLY A 276 -5.37 -10.14 17.02
C GLY A 276 -4.23 -10.27 16.00
N VAL A 277 -4.51 -10.63 14.75
CA VAL A 277 -3.48 -10.77 13.70
C VAL A 277 -3.30 -9.50 12.89
N GLY A 278 -2.12 -9.34 12.28
CA GLY A 278 -1.83 -8.24 11.36
C GLY A 278 -1.31 -6.97 12.02
N LEU A 279 -0.76 -7.06 13.22
CA LEU A 279 -0.11 -5.94 13.91
C LEU A 279 1.37 -5.86 13.52
N VAL A 280 1.81 -4.67 13.17
CA VAL A 280 3.22 -4.38 12.84
C VAL A 280 3.63 -3.09 13.53
N ASP A 281 4.72 -3.12 14.29
CA ASP A 281 5.40 -1.96 14.85
C ASP A 281 6.77 -1.85 14.17
N ILE A 282 6.94 -0.86 13.32
CA ILE A 282 8.14 -0.72 12.51
C ILE A 282 8.68 0.71 12.53
N CYS A 283 10.01 0.82 12.62
CA CYS A 283 10.74 2.04 12.34
C CYS A 283 11.25 1.98 10.90
N GLU A 284 10.47 2.52 9.98
CA GLU A 284 10.70 2.46 8.54
C GLU A 284 11.51 3.63 8.00
N ASN A 285 12.10 3.47 6.84
CA ASN A 285 12.79 4.53 6.13
C ASN A 285 11.85 5.21 5.13
N ARG A 286 11.55 6.48 5.35
CA ARG A 286 10.78 7.28 4.39
C ARG A 286 11.58 7.56 3.13
N CYS A 287 10.92 7.68 1.98
CA CYS A 287 11.58 8.03 0.71
C CYS A 287 12.20 9.42 0.74
N VAL A 288 11.75 10.31 1.62
CA VAL A 288 12.33 11.65 1.85
C VAL A 288 13.57 11.63 2.78
N GLY A 289 14.02 10.46 3.22
CA GLY A 289 15.32 10.24 3.87
C GLY A 289 15.30 10.09 5.38
N MET A 290 14.22 10.42 6.08
CA MET A 290 14.11 10.24 7.53
C MET A 290 13.51 8.90 7.91
N LYS A 291 13.84 8.44 9.13
CA LYS A 291 13.13 7.32 9.74
C LYS A 291 11.81 7.78 10.37
N SER A 292 10.82 6.90 10.35
CA SER A 292 9.52 7.11 10.98
C SER A 292 9.04 5.82 11.62
N ARG A 293 8.47 5.91 12.80
CA ARG A 293 7.88 4.76 13.48
C ARG A 293 6.36 4.82 13.37
N GLY A 294 5.78 3.71 12.95
CA GLY A 294 4.34 3.54 12.89
C GLY A 294 3.91 2.17 13.36
N VAL A 295 2.71 2.09 13.91
CA VAL A 295 2.01 0.83 14.17
C VAL A 295 0.90 0.68 13.14
N TYR A 296 0.86 -0.47 12.50
CA TYR A 296 -0.10 -0.79 11.44
C TYR A 296 -1.00 -1.94 11.86
N GLU A 297 -2.30 -1.80 11.58
CA GLU A 297 -3.30 -2.85 11.67
C GLU A 297 -3.68 -3.26 10.25
N THR A 298 -3.29 -4.46 9.84
CA THR A 298 -3.61 -5.00 8.51
C THR A 298 -4.13 -6.43 8.65
N PRO A 299 -5.26 -6.63 9.37
CA PRO A 299 -5.68 -7.95 9.81
C PRO A 299 -6.04 -8.90 8.65
N GLY A 300 -6.87 -8.46 7.73
CA GLY A 300 -7.24 -9.26 6.55
C GLY A 300 -6.09 -9.45 5.59
N GLY A 301 -5.27 -8.42 5.42
CA GLY A 301 -4.09 -8.45 4.56
C GLY A 301 -3.05 -9.46 5.03
N ALA A 302 -2.79 -9.56 6.31
CA ALA A 302 -1.87 -10.54 6.87
C ALA A 302 -2.31 -11.97 6.57
N ILE A 303 -3.60 -12.28 6.73
CA ILE A 303 -4.16 -13.59 6.41
C ILE A 303 -4.03 -13.88 4.91
N LEU A 304 -4.38 -12.90 4.08
CA LEU A 304 -4.37 -13.05 2.62
C LEU A 304 -2.96 -13.26 2.07
N TYR A 305 -1.97 -12.50 2.55
CA TYR A 305 -0.57 -12.69 2.16
C TYR A 305 -0.05 -14.08 2.55
N PHE A 306 -0.38 -14.54 3.75
CA PHE A 306 0.03 -15.87 4.21
C PHE A 306 -0.58 -16.97 3.34
N ALA A 307 -1.88 -16.94 3.10
CA ALA A 307 -2.59 -17.92 2.28
C ALA A 307 -2.12 -17.91 0.82
N HIS A 308 -1.91 -16.73 0.24
CA HIS A 308 -1.39 -16.60 -1.12
C HIS A 308 0.01 -17.22 -1.28
N ARG A 309 0.92 -16.98 -0.32
CA ARG A 309 2.24 -17.61 -0.35
C ARG A 309 2.17 -19.14 -0.28
N MET A 310 1.23 -19.69 0.48
CA MET A 310 1.00 -21.15 0.47
C MET A 310 0.66 -21.67 -0.93
N MET A 311 -0.11 -20.91 -1.70
CA MET A 311 -0.43 -21.26 -3.08
C MET A 311 0.78 -21.17 -4.00
N ASP A 312 1.58 -20.10 -3.89
CA ASP A 312 2.83 -19.98 -4.63
C ASP A 312 3.77 -21.15 -4.38
N HIS A 313 3.88 -21.60 -3.13
CA HIS A 313 4.73 -22.73 -2.75
C HIS A 313 4.37 -24.04 -3.46
N ILE A 314 3.12 -24.29 -3.73
CA ILE A 314 2.71 -25.53 -4.40
C ILE A 314 2.57 -25.42 -5.92
N CYS A 315 2.40 -24.21 -6.45
CA CYS A 315 2.13 -23.97 -7.87
C CYS A 315 3.34 -23.50 -8.68
N LEU A 316 4.36 -22.94 -8.05
CA LEU A 316 5.54 -22.40 -8.73
C LEU A 316 6.75 -23.31 -8.57
N ASP A 317 7.51 -23.48 -9.65
CA ASP A 317 8.80 -24.16 -9.59
C ASP A 317 9.84 -23.33 -8.80
N ARG A 318 10.92 -24.02 -8.40
CA ARG A 318 11.97 -23.46 -7.58
C ARG A 318 12.57 -22.16 -8.13
N ASP A 319 12.96 -22.15 -9.39
CA ASP A 319 13.68 -21.02 -9.98
C ASP A 319 12.74 -19.83 -10.17
N THR A 320 11.52 -20.07 -10.61
CA THR A 320 10.47 -19.05 -10.73
C THR A 320 10.14 -18.43 -9.38
N TYR A 321 9.94 -19.25 -8.35
CA TYR A 321 9.59 -18.75 -7.01
C TYR A 321 10.75 -17.94 -6.40
N HIS A 322 12.00 -18.42 -6.51
CA HIS A 322 13.16 -17.71 -5.98
C HIS A 322 13.36 -16.33 -6.66
N TYR A 323 13.17 -16.26 -7.97
CA TYR A 323 13.27 -14.97 -8.66
C TYR A 323 12.12 -14.04 -8.29
N LYS A 324 10.90 -14.58 -8.19
CA LYS A 324 9.73 -13.82 -7.73
C LYS A 324 9.95 -13.19 -6.35
N GLN A 325 10.57 -13.91 -5.41
CA GLN A 325 10.93 -13.36 -4.10
C GLN A 325 11.88 -12.14 -4.21
N GLN A 326 12.84 -12.18 -5.12
CA GLN A 326 13.76 -11.06 -5.33
C GLN A 326 13.05 -9.82 -5.87
N ILE A 327 12.20 -9.99 -6.87
CA ILE A 327 11.48 -8.86 -7.46
C ILE A 327 10.36 -8.34 -6.57
N ALA A 328 9.82 -9.14 -5.66
CA ALA A 328 8.83 -8.71 -4.68
C ALA A 328 9.34 -7.56 -3.81
N ILE A 329 10.61 -7.60 -3.41
CA ILE A 329 11.27 -6.51 -2.68
C ILE A 329 11.27 -5.23 -3.51
N LYS A 330 11.68 -5.32 -4.78
CA LYS A 330 11.70 -4.17 -5.69
C LYS A 330 10.30 -3.60 -5.96
N ILE A 331 9.30 -4.45 -6.12
CA ILE A 331 7.90 -4.02 -6.27
C ILE A 331 7.44 -3.29 -5.00
N GLY A 332 7.76 -3.80 -3.82
CA GLY A 332 7.47 -3.13 -2.55
C GLY A 332 8.09 -1.74 -2.46
N GLU A 333 9.35 -1.58 -2.84
CA GLU A 333 10.03 -0.27 -2.91
C GLU A 333 9.34 0.67 -3.91
N LEU A 334 9.01 0.20 -5.10
CA LEU A 334 8.35 1.02 -6.12
C LEU A 334 6.99 1.51 -5.66
N ILE A 335 6.20 0.65 -5.02
CA ILE A 335 4.91 1.03 -4.44
C ILE A 335 5.12 2.07 -3.33
N TYR A 336 6.04 1.82 -2.43
CA TYR A 336 6.34 2.72 -1.30
C TYR A 336 6.77 4.11 -1.77
N ASP A 337 7.57 4.18 -2.82
CA ASP A 337 8.12 5.41 -3.39
C ASP A 337 7.15 6.14 -4.34
N GLY A 338 5.93 5.65 -4.52
CA GLY A 338 4.95 6.25 -5.43
C GLY A 338 5.25 6.04 -6.92
N LYS A 339 6.07 5.05 -7.26
CA LYS A 339 6.51 4.72 -8.62
C LYS A 339 5.64 3.64 -9.28
N TRP A 340 4.34 3.67 -8.99
CA TRP A 340 3.37 2.75 -9.54
C TRP A 340 3.26 2.85 -11.08
N PHE A 341 3.19 4.06 -11.60
CA PHE A 341 3.03 4.33 -13.04
C PHE A 341 4.36 4.47 -13.76
N THR A 342 5.22 3.45 -13.64
CA THR A 342 6.52 3.40 -14.28
C THR A 342 6.66 2.16 -15.14
N THR A 343 7.52 2.23 -16.17
CA THR A 343 7.83 1.06 -17.01
C THR A 343 8.39 -0.09 -16.18
N LEU A 344 9.22 0.20 -15.19
CA LEU A 344 9.78 -0.86 -14.34
C LEU A 344 8.69 -1.60 -13.56
N PHE A 345 7.75 -0.86 -12.95
CA PHE A 345 6.62 -1.47 -12.24
C PHE A 345 5.79 -2.35 -13.19
N ASP A 346 5.42 -1.84 -14.36
CA ASP A 346 4.65 -2.59 -15.36
C ASP A 346 5.36 -3.86 -15.81
N SER A 347 6.68 -3.78 -16.04
CA SER A 347 7.51 -4.92 -16.45
C SER A 347 7.58 -6.00 -15.37
N LEU A 348 7.77 -5.60 -14.11
CA LEU A 348 7.79 -6.54 -12.98
C LEU A 348 6.42 -7.17 -12.74
N MET A 349 5.34 -6.38 -12.87
CA MET A 349 3.97 -6.90 -12.74
C MET A 349 3.60 -7.82 -13.90
N ALA A 350 4.10 -7.59 -15.11
CA ALA A 350 3.94 -8.54 -16.22
C ALA A 350 4.56 -9.90 -15.90
N PHE A 351 5.75 -9.91 -15.29
CA PHE A 351 6.36 -11.15 -14.78
C PHE A 351 5.48 -11.79 -13.71
N VAL A 352 5.05 -11.04 -12.69
CA VAL A 352 4.19 -11.55 -11.63
C VAL A 352 2.90 -12.14 -12.19
N ASN A 353 2.21 -11.42 -13.07
CA ASN A 353 0.95 -11.90 -13.65
C ASN A 353 1.15 -13.20 -14.45
N LYS A 354 2.28 -13.35 -15.12
CA LYS A 354 2.63 -14.61 -15.81
C LYS A 354 2.81 -15.76 -14.82
N THR A 355 3.46 -15.55 -13.69
CA THR A 355 3.63 -16.60 -12.66
C THR A 355 2.29 -17.01 -12.04
N GLU A 356 1.37 -16.07 -11.90
CA GLU A 356 0.07 -16.30 -11.26
C GLU A 356 -0.95 -17.06 -12.12
N GLU A 357 -0.71 -17.25 -13.41
CA GLU A 357 -1.65 -17.96 -14.30
C GLU A 357 -2.04 -19.36 -13.80
N THR A 358 -1.14 -20.02 -13.07
CA THR A 358 -1.36 -21.36 -12.49
C THR A 358 -1.62 -21.35 -10.98
N VAL A 359 -1.61 -20.17 -10.35
CA VAL A 359 -1.87 -20.05 -8.90
C VAL A 359 -3.38 -20.02 -8.67
N THR A 360 -3.98 -21.19 -8.80
CA THR A 360 -5.43 -21.40 -8.70
C THR A 360 -5.69 -22.63 -7.83
N GLY A 361 -6.50 -22.47 -6.80
CA GLY A 361 -6.81 -23.51 -5.83
C GLY A 361 -7.24 -22.92 -4.50
N TRP A 362 -6.94 -23.58 -3.41
CA TRP A 362 -7.34 -23.16 -2.08
C TRP A 362 -6.20 -23.27 -1.06
N ALA A 363 -6.18 -22.36 -0.10
CA ALA A 363 -5.32 -22.42 1.06
C ALA A 363 -6.16 -22.27 2.33
N LYS A 364 -5.91 -23.13 3.31
CA LYS A 364 -6.52 -23.12 4.63
C LYS A 364 -5.49 -22.71 5.67
N VAL A 365 -5.84 -21.77 6.50
CA VAL A 365 -5.01 -21.30 7.61
C VAL A 365 -5.78 -21.39 8.92
N LYS A 366 -5.05 -21.44 10.04
CA LYS A 366 -5.61 -21.22 11.37
C LYS A 366 -5.09 -19.88 11.90
N VAL A 367 -6.00 -19.02 12.31
CA VAL A 367 -5.69 -17.75 12.96
C VAL A 367 -5.99 -17.87 14.44
N ILE A 368 -5.02 -17.51 15.29
CA ILE A 368 -5.12 -17.67 16.73
C ILE A 368 -4.16 -16.74 17.47
N LYS A 369 -4.68 -15.89 18.35
CA LYS A 369 -3.89 -15.04 19.25
C LYS A 369 -2.68 -14.36 18.57
N GLY A 370 -2.94 -13.64 17.50
CA GLY A 370 -1.92 -12.91 16.74
C GLY A 370 -1.10 -13.74 15.76
N ALA A 371 -1.24 -15.06 15.78
CA ALA A 371 -0.49 -15.96 14.90
C ALA A 371 -1.36 -16.45 13.72
N ILE A 372 -0.69 -16.70 12.60
CA ILE A 372 -1.26 -17.37 11.43
C ILE A 372 -0.40 -18.60 11.13
N ARG A 373 -1.03 -19.76 10.94
CA ARG A 373 -0.32 -20.98 10.54
C ARG A 373 -1.07 -21.72 9.45
N GLY A 374 -0.32 -22.38 8.56
CA GLY A 374 -0.89 -23.20 7.50
C GLY A 374 -1.65 -24.40 8.05
N ALA A 375 -2.78 -24.72 7.41
CA ALA A 375 -3.63 -25.86 7.73
C ALA A 375 -4.00 -26.67 6.48
N GLY A 376 -3.24 -26.53 5.41
CA GLY A 376 -3.38 -27.27 4.16
C GLY A 376 -3.64 -26.37 2.95
N SER A 377 -3.34 -26.90 1.79
CA SER A 377 -3.57 -26.23 0.51
C SER A 377 -3.75 -27.26 -0.60
N GLY A 378 -4.40 -26.87 -1.68
CA GLY A 378 -4.59 -27.74 -2.84
C GLY A 378 -4.77 -26.98 -4.13
N SER A 379 -4.28 -27.55 -5.23
CA SER A 379 -4.42 -26.99 -6.57
C SER A 379 -4.35 -28.11 -7.61
N LYS A 380 -5.15 -27.94 -8.68
CA LYS A 380 -5.00 -28.79 -9.87
C LYS A 380 -3.68 -28.54 -10.62
N TYR A 381 -3.02 -27.42 -10.33
CA TYR A 381 -1.72 -27.06 -10.89
C TYR A 381 -0.57 -27.31 -9.91
N SER A 382 -0.81 -28.06 -8.82
CA SER A 382 0.22 -28.37 -7.85
C SER A 382 1.40 -29.09 -8.48
N LEU A 383 2.60 -28.61 -8.22
CA LEU A 383 3.87 -29.26 -8.58
C LEU A 383 4.33 -30.24 -7.50
N TYR A 384 3.64 -30.28 -6.35
CA TYR A 384 3.91 -31.27 -5.32
C TYR A 384 3.37 -32.64 -5.78
N ASN A 385 4.28 -33.57 -6.02
CA ASN A 385 3.95 -34.90 -6.47
C ASN A 385 4.21 -35.89 -5.32
N GLU A 386 3.15 -36.47 -4.76
CA GLU A 386 3.23 -37.39 -3.62
C GLU A 386 4.06 -38.61 -3.89
N SER A 387 4.03 -39.15 -5.12
CA SER A 387 4.81 -40.33 -5.49
C SER A 387 6.32 -40.07 -5.58
N ILE A 388 6.74 -38.81 -5.85
CA ILE A 388 8.14 -38.42 -5.83
C ILE A 388 8.57 -38.02 -4.42
N ALA A 389 7.72 -37.30 -3.70
CA ALA A 389 8.04 -36.77 -2.37
C ALA A 389 8.01 -37.79 -1.25
N SER A 390 7.34 -38.93 -1.47
CA SER A 390 7.26 -40.00 -0.46
C SER A 390 8.61 -40.71 -0.32
N PHE A 391 8.95 -41.15 0.90
CA PHE A 391 10.13 -41.96 1.18
C PHE A 391 10.07 -43.37 0.57
N LYS A 392 8.94 -43.73 -0.06
CA LYS A 392 8.83 -45.02 -0.79
C LYS A 392 9.52 -44.84 -2.14
N THR A 393 10.40 -45.78 -2.47
CA THR A 393 11.04 -45.86 -3.79
C THR A 393 9.97 -45.97 -4.87
N GLY A 394 9.83 -44.93 -5.69
CA GLY A 394 8.93 -44.90 -6.85
C GLY A 394 9.73 -44.88 -8.15
N GLU A 395 9.08 -45.23 -9.26
CA GLU A 395 9.70 -45.27 -10.59
C GLU A 395 10.11 -43.85 -11.12
N LEU A 396 9.61 -42.77 -10.52
CA LEU A 396 9.83 -41.41 -10.99
C LEU A 396 11.12 -40.73 -10.49
N TYR A 397 11.79 -41.29 -9.46
CA TYR A 397 13.02 -40.77 -8.91
C TYR A 397 14.05 -41.86 -8.67
N ASN A 398 15.21 -41.76 -9.32
CA ASN A 398 16.32 -42.65 -9.12
C ASN A 398 17.35 -42.03 -8.20
N HIS A 399 17.60 -42.62 -7.02
CA HIS A 399 18.59 -42.10 -6.05
C HIS A 399 20.01 -41.98 -6.61
N LYS A 400 20.38 -42.85 -7.58
CA LYS A 400 21.72 -42.82 -8.20
C LYS A 400 21.97 -41.59 -9.05
N ASP A 401 20.93 -40.92 -9.58
CA ASP A 401 21.10 -39.74 -10.38
C ASP A 401 21.63 -38.56 -9.53
N ALA A 402 21.36 -38.54 -8.23
CA ALA A 402 21.87 -37.56 -7.30
C ALA A 402 23.41 -37.59 -7.19
N GLU A 403 24.06 -38.76 -7.32
CA GLU A 403 25.51 -38.87 -7.26
C GLU A 403 26.19 -38.11 -8.39
N GLY A 404 25.71 -38.31 -9.62
CA GLY A 404 26.22 -37.57 -10.79
C GLY A 404 26.02 -36.04 -10.67
N PHE A 405 24.83 -35.63 -10.25
CA PHE A 405 24.53 -34.23 -10.01
C PHE A 405 25.45 -33.61 -8.95
N ILE A 406 25.63 -34.25 -7.79
CA ILE A 406 26.49 -33.78 -6.70
C ILE A 406 27.95 -33.69 -7.16
N THR A 407 28.42 -34.66 -7.93
CA THR A 407 29.79 -34.66 -8.47
C THR A 407 30.06 -33.44 -9.34
N LEU A 408 29.17 -33.13 -10.27
CA LEU A 408 29.34 -31.97 -11.16
C LEU A 408 29.07 -30.65 -10.44
N PHE A 409 28.06 -30.57 -9.62
CA PHE A 409 27.69 -29.37 -8.89
C PHE A 409 28.73 -28.99 -7.83
N GLY A 410 29.37 -30.00 -7.22
CA GLY A 410 30.45 -29.81 -6.25
C GLY A 410 31.84 -29.68 -6.86
N LEU A 411 31.99 -29.86 -8.19
CA LEU A 411 33.30 -29.84 -8.85
C LEU A 411 34.10 -28.53 -8.63
N PRO A 412 33.49 -27.30 -8.67
CA PRO A 412 34.24 -26.10 -8.39
C PRO A 412 34.82 -26.05 -6.97
N LEU A 413 34.09 -26.59 -5.97
CA LEU A 413 34.59 -26.66 -4.59
C LEU A 413 35.77 -27.63 -4.48
N LYS A 414 35.66 -28.80 -5.13
CA LYS A 414 36.75 -29.78 -5.19
C LYS A 414 37.99 -29.22 -5.86
N VAL A 415 37.87 -28.57 -7.03
CA VAL A 415 38.98 -27.98 -7.77
C VAL A 415 39.65 -26.90 -6.95
N ARG A 416 38.89 -26.06 -6.30
CA ARG A 416 39.42 -25.03 -5.39
C ARG A 416 40.25 -25.65 -4.27
N ALA A 417 39.71 -26.66 -3.57
CA ALA A 417 40.44 -27.34 -2.49
C ALA A 417 41.74 -28.00 -2.98
N MET A 418 41.72 -28.60 -4.20
CA MET A 418 42.92 -29.17 -4.79
C MET A 418 43.99 -28.09 -5.10
N MET A 419 43.58 -26.95 -5.62
CA MET A 419 44.46 -25.81 -5.88
C MET A 419 45.09 -25.32 -4.56
N GLU A 420 44.27 -25.08 -3.52
CA GLU A 420 44.72 -24.64 -2.21
C GLU A 420 45.76 -25.60 -1.59
N GLN A 421 45.57 -26.90 -1.76
CA GLN A 421 46.54 -27.91 -1.34
C GLN A 421 47.87 -27.86 -2.14
N GLN A 422 47.77 -27.66 -3.47
CA GLN A 422 48.97 -27.56 -4.34
C GLN A 422 49.86 -26.36 -4.02
N VAL A 423 49.28 -25.23 -3.68
CA VAL A 423 50.04 -24.03 -3.32
C VAL A 423 50.47 -24.02 -1.86
N GLY A 424 50.19 -25.08 -1.10
CA GLY A 424 50.58 -25.21 0.30
C GLY A 424 49.78 -24.38 1.31
N GLU A 425 48.67 -23.78 0.88
CA GLU A 425 47.84 -22.91 1.71
C GLU A 425 46.59 -23.63 2.28
N GLY A 426 46.31 -24.84 1.83
CA GLY A 426 45.13 -25.59 2.20
C GLY A 426 45.01 -25.86 3.70
N GLN A 427 46.13 -26.14 4.36
CA GLN A 427 46.17 -26.35 5.81
C GLN A 427 45.83 -25.06 6.59
N ALA A 428 46.39 -23.93 6.19
CA ALA A 428 46.11 -22.64 6.81
C ALA A 428 44.64 -22.23 6.67
N ILE A 429 44.00 -22.53 5.54
CA ILE A 429 42.58 -22.27 5.31
C ILE A 429 41.69 -23.13 6.21
N ILE A 430 42.04 -24.42 6.36
CA ILE A 430 41.36 -25.32 7.30
C ILE A 430 41.44 -24.80 8.74
N GLU A 431 42.64 -24.38 9.15
CA GLU A 431 42.87 -23.80 10.47
C GLU A 431 42.11 -22.48 10.67
N SER A 432 42.11 -21.60 9.67
CA SER A 432 41.37 -20.32 9.72
C SER A 432 39.87 -20.49 9.87
N LYS A 433 39.31 -21.60 9.43
CA LYS A 433 37.89 -21.95 9.58
C LYS A 433 37.58 -22.69 10.88
N SER A 434 38.47 -22.61 11.85
CA SER A 434 38.28 -23.18 13.19
C SER A 434 37.98 -24.69 13.16
N PHE A 435 38.72 -25.43 12.34
CA PHE A 435 38.61 -26.89 12.28
C PHE A 435 39.01 -27.46 13.63
N LYS A 436 38.04 -27.97 14.39
CA LYS A 436 38.23 -28.47 15.73
C LYS A 436 38.51 -29.97 15.71
N LYS A 437 39.57 -30.41 16.39
CA LYS A 437 39.74 -31.83 16.72
C LYS A 437 38.59 -32.27 17.62
N ARG A 438 37.76 -33.19 17.15
CA ARG A 438 36.67 -33.74 17.95
C ARG A 438 37.20 -34.90 18.81
N PRO A 439 36.65 -35.10 20.01
CA PRO A 439 37.03 -36.26 20.81
C PRO A 439 36.75 -37.54 20.00
N THR A 440 37.74 -38.43 19.96
CA THR A 440 37.53 -39.82 19.62
C THR A 440 37.36 -40.53 20.93
N GLU A 441 36.25 -41.24 21.16
CA GLU A 441 36.08 -42.10 22.32
C GLU A 441 37.23 -43.07 22.49
#